data_88e1edb12eb96c96b57ca3f84abb7a99
#
_entry.id   88e1edb12eb96c96b57ca3f84abb7a99
#
_cell.length_a   1.000
_cell.length_b   1.000
_cell.length_c   1.000
_cell.angle_alpha   90.00
_cell.angle_beta   90.00
_cell.angle_gamma   90.00
#
_symmetry.space_group_name_H-M   'P 1'
#
loop_
_entity.id
_entity.type
_entity.pdbx_description
1 polymer ?
#
loop_
_entity_poly.entity_id
_entity_poly.type
_entity_poly.pdbx_seq_one_letter_code
_entity_poly.pdbx_strand_id
1 'polypeptide(L)'
;MVDSWDFTSSYPYCMVAFKYPMSKFKKCFINKLSELNDRFSYLLVVKMKNGRCKYQNTFLSASKCLKNTLSGARYDNGRLLEFKTACYVMTDVDAKYLIDAYSANEDFEYEILESYYAKSAYLPKEFVNFILDCYEDKTKYKDVEGKEIEYAIAKALFNSLYGMCVTNIIRAMVQYDNDLDWLPEEDLSNEEIIEKLNYQGENGFLSFAWGVWITAYARRNLISCICKLDKYNIYSDTDSLKLHPGYNKQVIIDYNNEVKRILYKVSQDRKIDFNRFQPLDSKGDRHLLGV
;
A
#
# COMPACT_ATOMS: atom_id res chain seq x y z
N MET A 1 -22.48 15.25 13.40
CA MET A 1 -21.06 15.28 13.80
C MET A 1 -20.38 14.07 13.18
N VAL A 2 -19.17 14.20 12.67
CA VAL A 2 -18.38 13.10 12.05
C VAL A 2 -17.02 13.11 12.73
N ASP A 3 -16.59 11.97 13.22
CA ASP A 3 -15.25 11.81 13.77
C ASP A 3 -14.27 11.49 12.62
N SER A 4 -13.09 12.10 12.64
CA SER A 4 -12.04 11.91 11.63
C SER A 4 -10.79 11.34 12.26
N TRP A 5 -10.29 10.24 11.71
CA TRP A 5 -9.02 9.61 12.06
C TRP A 5 -8.12 9.53 10.85
N ASP A 6 -6.83 9.71 11.06
CA ASP A 6 -5.82 9.72 10.01
C ASP A 6 -4.61 8.91 10.47
N PHE A 7 -4.12 8.00 9.61
CA PHE A 7 -2.92 7.21 9.92
C PHE A 7 -1.68 8.05 9.69
N THR A 8 -0.98 8.38 10.76
CA THR A 8 0.21 9.22 10.68
C THR A 8 1.25 8.61 9.77
N SER A 9 1.44 9.21 8.58
CA SER A 9 2.49 8.81 7.63
C SER A 9 2.38 7.34 7.20
N SER A 10 1.22 6.95 6.71
CA SER A 10 0.84 5.56 6.37
C SER A 10 1.86 4.83 5.48
N TYR A 11 2.26 5.40 4.34
CA TYR A 11 3.23 4.76 3.45
C TYR A 11 4.63 4.62 4.07
N PRO A 12 5.22 5.67 4.67
CA PRO A 12 6.50 5.54 5.37
C PRO A 12 6.46 4.55 6.52
N TYR A 13 5.37 4.49 7.28
CA TYR A 13 5.17 3.44 8.28
C TYR A 13 5.28 2.05 7.65
N CYS A 14 4.55 1.81 6.55
CA CYS A 14 4.61 0.54 5.86
C CYS A 14 6.02 0.21 5.40
N MET A 15 6.76 1.19 4.83
CA MET A 15 8.14 1.00 4.35
C MET A 15 9.10 0.55 5.46
N VAL A 16 8.89 1.03 6.66
CA VAL A 16 9.75 0.72 7.82
C VAL A 16 9.33 -0.59 8.51
N ALA A 17 8.01 -0.85 8.58
CA ALA A 17 7.43 -1.89 9.43
C ALA A 17 7.44 -3.29 8.81
N PHE A 18 7.43 -3.41 7.46
CA PHE A 18 7.16 -4.68 6.80
C PHE A 18 8.29 -5.15 5.90
N LYS A 19 8.14 -6.38 5.38
CA LYS A 19 9.10 -7.01 4.47
C LYS A 19 8.59 -6.91 3.03
N TYR A 20 9.55 -6.89 2.10
CA TYR A 20 9.34 -6.60 0.68
C TYR A 20 10.02 -7.63 -0.20
N PRO A 21 9.58 -7.84 -1.46
CA PRO A 21 10.28 -8.69 -2.40
C PRO A 21 11.67 -8.11 -2.73
N MET A 22 12.70 -8.86 -2.38
CA MET A 22 14.10 -8.47 -2.50
C MET A 22 14.87 -9.27 -3.56
N SER A 23 14.18 -10.03 -4.38
CA SER A 23 14.76 -10.79 -5.49
C SER A 23 13.81 -10.81 -6.69
N LYS A 24 14.32 -11.22 -7.86
CA LYS A 24 13.46 -11.50 -9.01
C LYS A 24 12.42 -12.55 -8.66
N PHE A 25 11.20 -12.39 -9.17
CA PHE A 25 10.12 -13.36 -9.01
C PHE A 25 10.40 -14.63 -9.80
N LYS A 26 10.10 -15.77 -9.19
CA LYS A 26 10.16 -17.10 -9.81
C LYS A 26 8.80 -17.75 -9.75
N LYS A 27 8.41 -18.46 -10.81
CA LYS A 27 7.16 -19.22 -10.82
C LYS A 27 7.20 -20.34 -9.77
N CYS A 28 6.07 -20.56 -9.12
CA CYS A 28 5.86 -21.65 -8.16
C CYS A 28 4.44 -22.19 -8.29
N PHE A 29 4.11 -23.19 -7.47
CA PHE A 29 2.77 -23.76 -7.42
C PHE A 29 2.26 -23.62 -6.00
N ILE A 30 1.24 -22.78 -5.84
CA ILE A 30 0.50 -22.56 -4.59
C ILE A 30 -0.97 -22.81 -4.89
N ASN A 31 -1.61 -23.73 -4.20
CA ASN A 31 -3.02 -24.05 -4.37
C ASN A 31 -3.93 -23.36 -3.34
N LYS A 32 -3.40 -23.09 -2.15
CA LYS A 32 -4.16 -22.50 -1.03
C LYS A 32 -3.35 -21.42 -0.34
N LEU A 33 -4.03 -20.42 0.20
CA LEU A 33 -3.38 -19.34 0.97
C LEU A 33 -2.63 -19.85 2.21
N SER A 34 -3.03 -21.00 2.78
CA SER A 34 -2.34 -21.61 3.91
C SER A 34 -0.92 -22.14 3.61
N GLU A 35 -0.59 -22.27 2.32
CA GLU A 35 0.76 -22.68 1.88
C GLU A 35 1.75 -21.52 1.79
N LEU A 36 1.26 -20.27 1.92
CA LEU A 36 2.10 -19.07 1.86
C LEU A 36 3.04 -19.03 3.07
N ASN A 37 4.33 -18.78 2.80
CA ASN A 37 5.39 -18.74 3.80
C ASN A 37 5.93 -17.32 3.97
N ASP A 38 6.04 -16.81 5.18
CA ASP A 38 6.49 -15.45 5.52
C ASP A 38 7.96 -15.13 5.13
N ARG A 39 8.72 -16.14 4.68
CA ARG A 39 10.07 -15.96 4.12
C ARG A 39 10.03 -15.40 2.68
N PHE A 40 8.85 -15.43 2.04
CA PHE A 40 8.67 -15.03 0.66
C PHE A 40 7.51 -14.04 0.55
N SER A 41 7.59 -13.19 -0.47
CA SER A 41 6.51 -12.35 -0.96
C SER A 41 5.96 -13.00 -2.22
N TYR A 42 4.63 -13.08 -2.34
CA TYR A 42 4.00 -13.79 -3.46
C TYR A 42 3.15 -12.84 -4.29
N LEU A 43 3.21 -13.03 -5.61
CA LEU A 43 2.27 -12.47 -6.56
C LEU A 43 1.38 -13.60 -7.08
N LEU A 44 0.08 -13.43 -6.97
CA LEU A 44 -0.93 -14.47 -7.22
C LEU A 44 -1.91 -14.01 -8.28
N VAL A 45 -2.21 -14.86 -9.24
CA VAL A 45 -3.36 -14.68 -10.14
C VAL A 45 -4.50 -15.51 -9.56
N VAL A 46 -5.52 -14.82 -9.05
CA VAL A 46 -6.62 -15.43 -8.31
C VAL A 46 -7.91 -15.28 -9.08
N LYS A 47 -8.58 -16.40 -9.36
CA LYS A 47 -9.94 -16.46 -9.89
C LYS A 47 -10.90 -16.71 -8.73
N MET A 48 -11.90 -15.88 -8.59
CA MET A 48 -12.98 -16.02 -7.61
C MET A 48 -14.30 -16.25 -8.33
N LYS A 49 -15.16 -17.09 -7.74
CA LYS A 49 -16.52 -17.37 -8.20
C LYS A 49 -17.53 -17.09 -7.11
N ASN A 50 -18.70 -16.61 -7.50
CA ASN A 50 -19.84 -16.34 -6.64
C ASN A 50 -19.48 -15.44 -5.45
N GLY A 51 -18.65 -14.42 -5.72
CA GLY A 51 -18.18 -13.49 -4.69
C GLY A 51 -19.24 -12.46 -4.32
N ARG A 52 -19.44 -12.26 -3.02
CA ARG A 52 -20.23 -11.19 -2.45
C ARG A 52 -19.52 -10.61 -1.24
N CYS A 53 -19.43 -9.28 -1.18
CA CYS A 53 -18.80 -8.60 -0.06
C CYS A 53 -19.60 -8.82 1.23
N LYS A 54 -18.89 -9.18 2.32
CA LYS A 54 -19.45 -9.35 3.67
C LYS A 54 -19.83 -8.03 4.34
N TYR A 55 -19.24 -6.93 3.90
CA TYR A 55 -19.27 -5.61 4.54
C TYR A 55 -20.08 -4.62 3.73
N GLN A 56 -20.55 -3.54 4.36
CA GLN A 56 -21.18 -2.43 3.65
C GLN A 56 -20.18 -1.70 2.74
N ASN A 57 -18.92 -1.66 3.15
CA ASN A 57 -17.86 -1.07 2.34
C ASN A 57 -17.28 -2.11 1.37
N THR A 58 -17.12 -1.73 0.12
CA THR A 58 -16.62 -2.60 -0.96
C THR A 58 -15.16 -2.28 -1.28
N PHE A 59 -14.36 -3.30 -1.61
CA PHE A 59 -12.90 -3.16 -1.71
C PHE A 59 -12.34 -3.42 -3.11
N LEU A 60 -12.89 -4.39 -3.87
CA LEU A 60 -12.40 -4.75 -5.18
C LEU A 60 -12.85 -3.76 -6.25
N SER A 61 -11.89 -3.13 -6.95
CA SER A 61 -12.18 -2.26 -8.09
C SER A 61 -12.42 -3.08 -9.35
N ALA A 62 -13.54 -2.82 -10.03
CA ALA A 62 -13.85 -3.47 -11.31
C ALA A 62 -12.78 -3.20 -12.38
N SER A 63 -12.19 -2.00 -12.39
CA SER A 63 -11.15 -1.61 -13.36
C SER A 63 -9.82 -2.37 -13.19
N LYS A 64 -9.61 -3.05 -12.05
CA LYS A 64 -8.42 -3.86 -11.78
C LYS A 64 -8.64 -5.35 -12.04
N CYS A 65 -9.86 -5.75 -12.38
CA CYS A 65 -10.14 -7.10 -12.83
C CYS A 65 -9.46 -7.38 -14.17
N LEU A 66 -8.91 -8.56 -14.35
CA LEU A 66 -8.28 -8.94 -15.63
C LEU A 66 -9.32 -8.87 -16.76
N LYS A 67 -8.88 -8.42 -17.94
CA LYS A 67 -9.77 -8.25 -19.11
C LYS A 67 -10.56 -9.53 -19.40
N ASN A 68 -11.84 -9.39 -19.70
CA ASN A 68 -12.75 -10.46 -20.07
C ASN A 68 -12.96 -11.57 -19.03
N THR A 69 -12.64 -11.32 -17.76
CA THR A 69 -12.84 -12.32 -16.67
C THR A 69 -13.95 -11.95 -15.70
N LEU A 70 -14.50 -10.73 -15.78
CA LEU A 70 -15.56 -10.25 -14.90
C LEU A 70 -16.93 -10.57 -15.51
N SER A 71 -17.80 -11.28 -14.76
CA SER A 71 -19.17 -11.57 -15.15
C SER A 71 -20.15 -11.47 -13.98
N GLY A 72 -21.41 -11.14 -14.29
CA GLY A 72 -22.51 -11.07 -13.32
C GLY A 72 -22.24 -10.08 -12.18
N ALA A 73 -21.57 -8.97 -12.49
CA ALA A 73 -21.15 -7.99 -11.50
C ALA A 73 -22.25 -7.00 -11.13
N ARG A 74 -22.37 -6.71 -9.83
CA ARG A 74 -23.07 -5.53 -9.29
C ARG A 74 -22.05 -4.60 -8.67
N TYR A 75 -22.28 -3.31 -8.83
CA TYR A 75 -21.32 -2.26 -8.49
C TYR A 75 -21.87 -1.31 -7.44
N ASP A 76 -20.97 -0.77 -6.66
CA ASP A 76 -21.15 0.42 -5.86
C ASP A 76 -19.94 1.35 -6.11
N ASN A 77 -20.20 2.50 -6.74
CA ASN A 77 -19.18 3.52 -7.03
C ASN A 77 -17.89 2.94 -7.66
N GLY A 78 -18.03 2.09 -8.70
CA GLY A 78 -16.92 1.45 -9.41
C GLY A 78 -16.23 0.28 -8.68
N ARG A 79 -16.73 -0.09 -7.51
CA ARG A 79 -16.29 -1.25 -6.75
C ARG A 79 -17.34 -2.37 -6.79
N LEU A 80 -16.89 -3.59 -6.66
CA LEU A 80 -17.74 -4.76 -6.75
C LEU A 80 -18.48 -5.01 -5.42
N LEU A 81 -19.81 -5.08 -5.48
CA LEU A 81 -20.65 -5.62 -4.40
C LEU A 81 -20.69 -7.15 -4.47
N GLU A 82 -20.98 -7.67 -5.67
CA GLU A 82 -21.01 -9.10 -5.94
C GLU A 82 -20.67 -9.39 -7.40
N PHE A 83 -20.30 -10.62 -7.70
CA PHE A 83 -19.98 -11.09 -9.04
C PHE A 83 -20.11 -12.60 -9.15
N LYS A 84 -20.37 -13.13 -10.37
CA LYS A 84 -20.32 -14.57 -10.67
C LYS A 84 -18.88 -15.05 -10.82
N THR A 85 -18.08 -14.33 -11.60
CA THR A 85 -16.65 -14.61 -11.76
C THR A 85 -15.87 -13.31 -11.81
N ALA A 86 -14.67 -13.31 -11.21
CA ALA A 86 -13.71 -12.21 -11.32
C ALA A 86 -12.28 -12.76 -11.15
N CYS A 87 -11.33 -12.23 -11.90
CA CYS A 87 -9.93 -12.63 -11.80
C CYS A 87 -9.03 -11.40 -11.56
N TYR A 88 -8.13 -11.53 -10.59
CA TYR A 88 -7.25 -10.44 -10.17
C TYR A 88 -5.81 -10.92 -10.03
N VAL A 89 -4.88 -10.01 -10.29
CA VAL A 89 -3.50 -10.15 -9.84
C VAL A 89 -3.40 -9.49 -8.46
N MET A 90 -3.01 -10.26 -7.45
CA MET A 90 -2.95 -9.81 -6.06
C MET A 90 -1.59 -10.11 -5.44
N THR A 91 -1.16 -9.25 -4.51
CA THR A 91 -0.09 -9.62 -3.59
C THR A 91 -0.62 -10.63 -2.57
N ASP A 92 0.29 -11.38 -1.92
CA ASP A 92 -0.06 -12.23 -0.78
C ASP A 92 -0.71 -11.46 0.37
N VAL A 93 -0.33 -10.18 0.52
CA VAL A 93 -0.93 -9.28 1.51
C VAL A 93 -2.39 -9.00 1.18
N ASP A 94 -2.69 -8.61 -0.08
CA ASP A 94 -4.05 -8.33 -0.54
C ASP A 94 -4.94 -9.59 -0.52
N ALA A 95 -4.42 -10.71 -1.02
CA ALA A 95 -5.18 -11.95 -1.17
C ALA A 95 -5.73 -12.46 0.18
N LYS A 96 -4.94 -12.40 1.24
CA LYS A 96 -5.31 -12.89 2.58
C LYS A 96 -6.59 -12.27 3.13
N TYR A 97 -6.84 -10.98 2.88
CA TYR A 97 -8.04 -10.31 3.40
C TYR A 97 -9.12 -10.05 2.36
N LEU A 98 -8.76 -9.82 1.08
CA LEU A 98 -9.77 -9.57 0.04
C LEU A 98 -10.58 -10.82 -0.31
N ILE A 99 -9.94 -11.98 -0.38
CA ILE A 99 -10.64 -13.25 -0.62
C ILE A 99 -11.64 -13.52 0.50
N ASP A 100 -11.23 -13.35 1.76
CA ASP A 100 -12.15 -13.48 2.90
C ASP A 100 -13.29 -12.46 2.85
N ALA A 101 -12.98 -11.19 2.55
CA ALA A 101 -13.99 -10.14 2.50
C ALA A 101 -15.11 -10.39 1.48
N TYR A 102 -14.86 -11.18 0.43
CA TYR A 102 -15.86 -11.51 -0.61
C TYR A 102 -16.49 -12.89 -0.46
N SER A 103 -16.23 -13.63 0.60
CA SER A 103 -16.76 -14.96 0.84
C SER A 103 -18.06 -14.96 1.68
N ALA A 104 -19.03 -14.06 1.36
CA ALA A 104 -20.32 -14.03 2.05
C ALA A 104 -21.29 -15.14 1.59
N ASN A 105 -21.16 -15.61 0.35
CA ASN A 105 -22.01 -16.67 -0.20
C ASN A 105 -21.46 -18.04 0.18
N GLU A 106 -22.35 -19.01 0.45
CA GLU A 106 -21.97 -20.39 0.81
C GLU A 106 -21.25 -21.12 -0.33
N ASP A 107 -21.59 -20.78 -1.58
CA ASP A 107 -21.01 -21.33 -2.81
C ASP A 107 -19.82 -20.50 -3.34
N PHE A 108 -19.23 -19.63 -2.50
CA PHE A 108 -18.02 -18.91 -2.85
C PHE A 108 -16.85 -19.86 -3.00
N GLU A 109 -16.14 -19.71 -4.11
CA GLU A 109 -14.92 -20.46 -4.41
C GLU A 109 -13.80 -19.54 -4.89
N TYR A 110 -12.55 -19.90 -4.61
CA TYR A 110 -11.40 -19.28 -5.24
C TYR A 110 -10.39 -20.33 -5.70
N GLU A 111 -9.65 -19.98 -6.75
CA GLU A 111 -8.59 -20.78 -7.35
C GLU A 111 -7.38 -19.89 -7.62
N ILE A 112 -6.18 -20.34 -7.27
CA ILE A 112 -4.92 -19.68 -7.62
C ILE A 112 -4.46 -20.26 -8.96
N LEU A 113 -4.61 -19.47 -10.03
CA LEU A 113 -4.26 -19.89 -11.40
C LEU A 113 -2.76 -19.87 -11.65
N GLU A 114 -2.10 -18.84 -11.11
CA GLU A 114 -0.65 -18.69 -11.21
C GLU A 114 -0.11 -18.12 -9.92
N SER A 115 1.10 -18.49 -9.58
CA SER A 115 1.81 -17.98 -8.41
C SER A 115 3.29 -17.77 -8.69
N TYR A 116 3.82 -16.70 -8.14
CA TYR A 116 5.22 -16.32 -8.23
C TYR A 116 5.70 -15.91 -6.84
N TYR A 117 6.96 -16.22 -6.52
CA TYR A 117 7.57 -15.86 -5.24
C TYR A 117 8.89 -15.11 -5.42
N ALA A 118 9.18 -14.24 -4.48
CA ALA A 118 10.47 -13.58 -4.31
C ALA A 118 10.91 -13.68 -2.85
N LYS A 119 12.22 -13.66 -2.58
CA LYS A 119 12.71 -13.62 -1.19
C LYS A 119 12.20 -12.36 -0.50
N SER A 120 11.71 -12.50 0.73
CA SER A 120 11.14 -11.39 1.51
C SER A 120 12.11 -10.91 2.59
N ALA A 121 12.42 -9.62 2.61
CA ALA A 121 13.21 -8.99 3.67
C ALA A 121 12.80 -7.53 3.88
N TYR A 122 13.25 -6.94 5.00
CA TYR A 122 13.12 -5.50 5.21
C TYR A 122 13.89 -4.71 4.16
N LEU A 123 13.43 -3.51 3.84
CA LEU A 123 14.15 -2.57 2.97
C LEU A 123 15.59 -2.33 3.49
N PRO A 124 16.54 -1.92 2.64
CA PRO A 124 17.92 -1.63 3.04
C PRO A 124 17.98 -0.72 4.27
N LYS A 125 18.98 -0.96 5.14
CA LYS A 125 19.08 -0.25 6.41
C LYS A 125 19.25 1.25 6.21
N GLU A 126 20.04 1.63 5.24
CA GLU A 126 20.33 3.02 4.86
C GLU A 126 19.05 3.74 4.42
N PHE A 127 18.21 3.04 3.64
CA PHE A 127 16.93 3.58 3.17
C PHE A 127 15.95 3.77 4.33
N VAL A 128 15.86 2.82 5.24
CA VAL A 128 15.02 2.95 6.44
C VAL A 128 15.55 4.06 7.37
N ASN A 129 16.85 4.19 7.53
CA ASN A 129 17.44 5.27 8.31
C ASN A 129 17.07 6.64 7.73
N PHE A 130 17.16 6.80 6.40
CA PHE A 130 16.75 8.03 5.73
C PHE A 130 15.26 8.36 5.96
N ILE A 131 14.38 7.35 5.91
CA ILE A 131 12.96 7.55 6.23
C ILE A 131 12.78 8.07 7.65
N LEU A 132 13.50 7.49 8.61
CA LEU A 132 13.40 7.87 10.01
C LEU A 132 14.00 9.26 10.27
N ASP A 133 15.09 9.64 9.59
CA ASP A 133 15.66 10.99 9.66
C ASP A 133 14.67 12.04 9.13
N CYS A 134 14.04 11.79 7.96
CA CYS A 134 13.00 12.66 7.43
C CYS A 134 11.77 12.75 8.35
N TYR A 135 11.41 11.66 9.03
CA TYR A 135 10.30 11.66 9.98
C TYR A 135 10.62 12.47 11.25
N GLU A 136 11.84 12.35 11.75
CA GLU A 136 12.32 13.15 12.88
C GLU A 136 12.29 14.64 12.54
N ASP A 137 12.87 15.03 11.40
CA ASP A 137 12.88 16.43 10.95
C ASP A 137 11.47 16.97 10.73
N LYS A 138 10.60 16.22 10.05
CA LYS A 138 9.19 16.58 9.87
C LYS A 138 8.48 16.79 11.21
N THR A 139 8.74 15.95 12.20
CA THR A 139 8.09 16.04 13.51
C THR A 139 8.64 17.23 14.32
N LYS A 140 9.95 17.40 14.32
CA LYS A 140 10.65 18.45 15.05
C LYS A 140 10.31 19.85 14.55
N TYR A 141 10.18 20.04 13.23
CA TYR A 141 9.96 21.37 12.64
C TYR A 141 8.49 21.73 12.46
N LYS A 142 7.57 20.79 12.71
CA LYS A 142 6.13 21.04 12.58
C LYS A 142 5.68 22.15 13.55
N ASP A 143 4.99 23.15 13.03
CA ASP A 143 4.42 24.28 13.78
C ASP A 143 5.47 25.09 14.57
N VAL A 144 6.73 25.12 14.09
CA VAL A 144 7.82 25.92 14.66
C VAL A 144 8.03 27.16 13.80
N GLU A 145 7.91 28.35 14.41
CA GLU A 145 8.11 29.63 13.73
C GLU A 145 9.51 29.75 13.13
N GLY A 146 9.60 30.15 11.85
CA GLY A 146 10.85 30.27 11.11
C GLY A 146 11.44 28.95 10.63
N LYS A 147 10.69 27.81 10.74
CA LYS A 147 11.09 26.47 10.28
C LYS A 147 10.15 25.89 9.23
N GLU A 148 9.32 26.73 8.60
CA GLU A 148 8.31 26.33 7.62
C GLU A 148 8.95 25.67 6.37
N ILE A 149 10.11 26.18 5.95
CA ILE A 149 10.84 25.66 4.78
C ILE A 149 11.43 24.28 5.10
N GLU A 150 12.12 24.15 6.24
CA GLU A 150 12.69 22.86 6.67
C GLU A 150 11.60 21.81 6.85
N TYR A 151 10.46 22.18 7.45
CA TYR A 151 9.31 21.31 7.55
C TYR A 151 8.78 20.88 6.17
N ALA A 152 8.63 21.84 5.25
CA ALA A 152 8.12 21.58 3.90
C ALA A 152 9.06 20.64 3.13
N ILE A 153 10.37 20.83 3.22
CA ILE A 153 11.38 19.98 2.60
C ILE A 153 11.32 18.56 3.19
N ALA A 154 11.36 18.44 4.53
CA ALA A 154 11.30 17.14 5.20
C ALA A 154 10.02 16.38 4.82
N LYS A 155 8.86 17.06 4.81
CA LYS A 155 7.58 16.49 4.40
C LYS A 155 7.56 16.08 2.93
N ALA A 156 8.12 16.88 2.03
CA ALA A 156 8.19 16.57 0.59
C ALA A 156 9.08 15.36 0.33
N LEU A 157 10.29 15.32 0.89
CA LEU A 157 11.21 14.18 0.79
C LEU A 157 10.55 12.89 1.31
N PHE A 158 9.96 12.97 2.50
CA PHE A 158 9.31 11.84 3.15
C PHE A 158 8.14 11.25 2.33
N ASN A 159 7.32 12.11 1.73
CA ASN A 159 6.18 11.68 0.93
C ASN A 159 6.59 11.21 -0.47
N SER A 160 7.65 11.78 -1.06
CA SER A 160 8.11 11.42 -2.40
C SER A 160 8.71 10.02 -2.50
N LEU A 161 9.21 9.46 -1.39
CA LEU A 161 9.86 8.14 -1.38
C LEU A 161 9.00 7.03 -1.96
N TYR A 162 7.71 6.98 -1.60
CA TYR A 162 6.77 6.05 -2.19
C TYR A 162 6.55 6.33 -3.67
N GLY A 163 6.29 7.60 -4.03
CA GLY A 163 6.05 8.02 -5.42
C GLY A 163 7.20 7.63 -6.34
N MET A 164 8.43 7.75 -5.87
CA MET A 164 9.63 7.35 -6.63
C MET A 164 9.67 5.84 -6.90
N CYS A 165 9.20 4.99 -5.98
CA CYS A 165 9.11 3.54 -6.21
C CYS A 165 8.14 3.19 -7.35
N VAL A 166 7.07 3.97 -7.54
CA VAL A 166 5.99 3.69 -8.51
C VAL A 166 6.00 4.64 -9.71
N THR A 167 7.08 5.38 -9.91
CA THR A 167 7.22 6.26 -11.08
C THR A 167 7.08 5.44 -12.36
N ASN A 168 6.16 5.88 -13.23
CA ASN A 168 6.00 5.27 -14.54
C ASN A 168 7.14 5.72 -15.46
N ILE A 169 8.08 4.82 -15.73
CA ILE A 169 9.23 5.06 -16.60
C ILE A 169 8.87 4.89 -18.08
N ILE A 170 7.71 4.31 -18.38
CA ILE A 170 7.22 4.06 -19.74
C ILE A 170 6.26 5.20 -20.12
N ARG A 171 6.67 6.44 -19.90
CA ARG A 171 5.92 7.60 -20.38
C ARG A 171 6.52 8.10 -21.69
N ALA A 172 5.64 8.38 -22.65
CA ALA A 172 5.98 9.28 -23.74
C ALA A 172 6.37 10.65 -23.16
N MET A 173 7.37 11.29 -23.75
CA MET A 173 7.73 12.65 -23.37
C MET A 173 6.83 13.61 -24.12
N VAL A 174 6.14 14.47 -23.40
CA VAL A 174 5.46 15.62 -23.97
C VAL A 174 6.54 16.66 -24.30
N GLN A 175 6.61 17.08 -25.54
CA GLN A 175 7.53 18.12 -25.98
C GLN A 175 6.77 19.42 -26.24
N TYR A 176 7.40 20.53 -25.88
CA TYR A 176 6.92 21.85 -26.23
C TYR A 176 7.77 22.38 -27.39
N ASP A 177 7.12 22.78 -28.48
CA ASP A 177 7.74 23.44 -29.60
C ASP A 177 7.25 24.90 -29.64
N ASN A 178 8.19 25.85 -29.72
CA ASN A 178 7.86 27.27 -29.69
C ASN A 178 6.96 27.72 -30.85
N ASP A 179 7.01 27.02 -31.98
CA ASP A 179 6.23 27.36 -33.18
C ASP A 179 4.91 26.59 -33.27
N LEU A 180 4.84 25.40 -32.63
CA LEU A 180 3.71 24.46 -32.74
C LEU A 180 2.94 24.23 -31.44
N ASP A 181 3.37 24.87 -30.33
CA ASP A 181 2.81 24.66 -28.98
C ASP A 181 3.13 23.23 -28.44
N TRP A 182 2.20 22.60 -27.72
CA TRP A 182 2.39 21.24 -27.21
C TRP A 182 2.23 20.21 -28.32
N LEU A 183 3.29 19.42 -28.56
CA LEU A 183 3.22 18.30 -29.47
C LEU A 183 2.42 17.15 -28.84
N PRO A 184 1.63 16.40 -29.66
CA PRO A 184 0.90 15.24 -29.15
C PRO A 184 1.87 14.19 -28.60
N GLU A 185 1.45 13.48 -27.55
CA GLU A 185 2.17 12.31 -27.03
C GLU A 185 2.28 11.26 -28.15
N GLU A 186 3.52 10.85 -28.49
CA GLU A 186 3.75 9.68 -29.33
C GLU A 186 3.88 8.46 -28.44
N ASP A 187 3.19 7.36 -28.79
CA ASP A 187 3.33 6.09 -28.11
C ASP A 187 4.77 5.56 -28.31
N LEU A 188 5.39 5.11 -27.22
CA LEU A 188 6.70 4.49 -27.28
C LEU A 188 6.64 3.17 -28.07
N SER A 189 7.62 2.94 -28.92
CA SER A 189 7.83 1.65 -29.57
C SER A 189 8.17 0.56 -28.54
N ASN A 190 7.98 -0.70 -28.93
CA ASN A 190 8.33 -1.83 -28.05
C ASN A 190 9.83 -1.85 -27.72
N GLU A 191 10.68 -1.44 -28.65
CA GLU A 191 12.13 -1.35 -28.49
C GLU A 191 12.50 -0.30 -27.44
N GLU A 192 11.93 0.89 -27.50
CA GLU A 192 12.14 1.96 -26.51
C GLU A 192 11.64 1.57 -25.11
N ILE A 193 10.50 0.87 -25.04
CA ILE A 193 9.98 0.34 -23.77
C ILE A 193 10.97 -0.65 -23.15
N ILE A 194 11.49 -1.60 -23.95
CA ILE A 194 12.45 -2.60 -23.50
C ILE A 194 13.76 -1.92 -23.04
N GLU A 195 14.25 -0.95 -23.80
CA GLU A 195 15.45 -0.20 -23.43
C GLU A 195 15.30 0.52 -22.09
N LYS A 196 14.19 1.26 -21.90
CA LYS A 196 13.90 1.95 -20.63
C LYS A 196 13.78 0.98 -19.46
N LEU A 197 13.13 -0.18 -19.65
CA LEU A 197 13.01 -1.20 -18.61
C LEU A 197 14.36 -1.82 -18.24
N ASN A 198 15.21 -2.11 -19.22
CA ASN A 198 16.55 -2.63 -19.01
C ASN A 198 17.43 -1.61 -18.28
N TYR A 199 17.43 -0.36 -18.72
CA TYR A 199 18.17 0.72 -18.06
C TYR A 199 17.75 0.87 -16.60
N GLN A 200 16.45 0.86 -16.29
CA GLN A 200 15.94 0.92 -14.93
C GLN A 200 16.34 -0.32 -14.12
N GLY A 201 16.32 -1.50 -14.72
CA GLY A 201 16.73 -2.74 -14.06
C GLY A 201 18.21 -2.80 -13.68
N GLU A 202 19.08 -2.12 -14.45
CA GLU A 202 20.53 -2.07 -14.22
C GLU A 202 20.95 -0.91 -13.33
N ASN A 203 20.29 0.24 -13.45
CA ASN A 203 20.70 1.50 -12.81
C ASN A 203 19.73 1.97 -11.72
N GLY A 204 18.53 1.38 -11.63
CA GLY A 204 17.51 1.80 -10.68
C GLY A 204 17.79 1.25 -9.28
N PHE A 205 17.84 2.14 -8.29
CA PHE A 205 17.93 1.78 -6.89
C PHE A 205 16.60 1.31 -6.31
N LEU A 206 15.48 1.92 -6.75
CA LEU A 206 14.14 1.65 -6.23
C LEU A 206 13.42 0.61 -7.09
N SER A 207 12.77 -0.34 -6.44
CA SER A 207 12.00 -1.38 -7.11
C SER A 207 10.51 -1.03 -7.16
N PHE A 208 9.91 -1.12 -8.35
CA PHE A 208 8.46 -0.99 -8.53
C PHE A 208 7.68 -1.98 -7.64
N ALA A 209 8.21 -3.19 -7.47
CA ALA A 209 7.60 -4.19 -6.59
C ALA A 209 7.51 -3.70 -5.12
N TRP A 210 8.48 -2.92 -4.63
CA TRP A 210 8.36 -2.33 -3.31
C TRP A 210 7.14 -1.41 -3.19
N GLY A 211 6.92 -0.55 -4.18
CA GLY A 211 5.75 0.34 -4.21
C GLY A 211 4.42 -0.42 -4.22
N VAL A 212 4.33 -1.53 -4.95
CA VAL A 212 3.15 -2.41 -4.96
C VAL A 212 2.86 -2.97 -3.57
N TRP A 213 3.88 -3.47 -2.85
CA TRP A 213 3.71 -3.98 -1.49
C TRP A 213 3.46 -2.88 -0.46
N ILE A 214 4.06 -1.68 -0.62
CA ILE A 214 3.77 -0.53 0.26
C ILE A 214 2.27 -0.22 0.23
N THR A 215 1.69 -0.12 -0.98
CA THR A 215 0.25 0.14 -1.10
C THR A 215 -0.61 -1.03 -0.63
N ALA A 216 -0.17 -2.27 -0.81
CA ALA A 216 -0.88 -3.44 -0.30
C ALA A 216 -0.93 -3.44 1.24
N TYR A 217 0.16 -3.11 1.91
CA TYR A 217 0.20 -2.98 3.38
C TYR A 217 -0.65 -1.81 3.88
N ALA A 218 -0.59 -0.64 3.22
CA ALA A 218 -1.41 0.51 3.58
C ALA A 218 -2.91 0.19 3.42
N ARG A 219 -3.31 -0.43 2.29
CA ARG A 219 -4.68 -0.92 2.09
C ARG A 219 -5.11 -1.90 3.17
N ARG A 220 -4.26 -2.89 3.50
CA ARG A 220 -4.56 -3.86 4.57
C ARG A 220 -4.83 -3.16 5.89
N ASN A 221 -4.00 -2.19 6.28
CA ASN A 221 -4.17 -1.46 7.53
C ASN A 221 -5.52 -0.71 7.55
N LEU A 222 -5.81 0.05 6.49
CA LEU A 222 -7.06 0.79 6.36
C LEU A 222 -8.28 -0.16 6.34
N ILE A 223 -8.28 -1.16 5.45
CA ILE A 223 -9.41 -2.10 5.28
C ILE A 223 -9.64 -2.92 6.56
N SER A 224 -8.58 -3.31 7.28
CA SER A 224 -8.76 -4.03 8.55
C SER A 224 -9.51 -3.21 9.61
N CYS A 225 -9.33 -1.89 9.64
CA CYS A 225 -10.11 -0.99 10.48
C CYS A 225 -11.54 -0.83 9.94
N ILE A 226 -11.70 -0.63 8.63
CA ILE A 226 -13.02 -0.53 7.99
C ILE A 226 -13.86 -1.78 8.27
N CYS A 227 -13.32 -2.98 8.11
CA CYS A 227 -14.05 -4.23 8.38
C CYS A 227 -14.52 -4.34 9.84
N LYS A 228 -13.75 -3.84 10.80
CA LYS A 228 -14.13 -3.85 12.22
C LYS A 228 -15.15 -2.75 12.58
N LEU A 229 -15.14 -1.66 11.85
CA LEU A 229 -16.03 -0.51 12.04
C LEU A 229 -17.29 -0.59 11.18
N ASP A 230 -17.21 -1.25 10.03
CA ASP A 230 -18.24 -1.55 9.03
C ASP A 230 -19.30 -0.43 8.86
N LYS A 231 -20.49 -0.59 9.41
CA LYS A 231 -21.61 0.37 9.28
C LYS A 231 -21.32 1.78 9.81
N TYR A 232 -20.29 1.94 10.62
CA TYR A 232 -19.90 3.25 11.15
C TYR A 232 -18.95 4.01 10.19
N ASN A 233 -18.34 3.33 9.21
CA ASN A 233 -17.48 4.01 8.23
C ASN A 233 -18.32 4.67 7.15
N ILE A 234 -18.28 6.01 7.12
CA ILE A 234 -19.00 6.83 6.12
C ILE A 234 -18.18 6.99 4.86
N TYR A 235 -16.88 7.27 5.05
CA TYR A 235 -15.93 7.55 3.98
C TYR A 235 -14.51 7.23 4.43
N SER A 236 -13.70 6.79 3.51
CA SER A 236 -12.28 6.56 3.73
C SER A 236 -11.50 6.89 2.46
N ASP A 237 -10.32 7.46 2.64
CA ASP A 237 -9.42 7.79 1.55
C ASP A 237 -7.98 7.58 2.01
N THR A 238 -7.25 6.77 1.25
CA THR A 238 -5.81 6.47 1.38
C THR A 238 -5.39 6.05 2.80
N ASP A 239 -5.47 6.96 3.77
CA ASP A 239 -5.02 6.82 5.15
C ASP A 239 -5.97 7.48 6.17
N SER A 240 -7.21 7.77 5.77
CA SER A 240 -8.18 8.40 6.66
C SER A 240 -9.50 7.65 6.74
N LEU A 241 -10.14 7.76 7.93
CA LEU A 241 -11.46 7.23 8.24
C LEU A 241 -12.37 8.36 8.70
N LYS A 242 -13.59 8.44 8.13
CA LYS A 242 -14.65 9.34 8.57
C LYS A 242 -15.77 8.48 9.14
N LEU A 243 -16.06 8.63 10.43
CA LEU A 243 -16.89 7.72 11.18
C LEU A 243 -18.14 8.40 11.73
N HIS A 244 -19.26 7.68 11.71
CA HIS A 244 -20.45 8.04 12.48
C HIS A 244 -20.16 7.96 13.98
N PRO A 245 -20.72 8.87 14.81
CA PRO A 245 -20.63 8.76 16.25
C PRO A 245 -21.17 7.43 16.78
N GLY A 246 -20.61 6.97 17.89
CA GLY A 246 -21.04 5.71 18.55
C GLY A 246 -20.28 4.47 18.08
N TYR A 247 -19.28 4.62 17.21
CA TYR A 247 -18.39 3.52 16.86
C TYR A 247 -17.54 3.05 18.06
N ASN A 248 -17.06 1.81 17.99
CA ASN A 248 -16.18 1.26 19.01
C ASN A 248 -14.75 1.84 18.90
N LYS A 249 -14.43 2.80 19.77
CA LYS A 249 -13.10 3.43 19.85
C LYS A 249 -11.97 2.43 20.15
N GLN A 250 -12.29 1.27 20.72
CA GLN A 250 -11.30 0.23 21.00
C GLN A 250 -10.61 -0.26 19.73
N VAL A 251 -11.28 -0.20 18.56
CA VAL A 251 -10.69 -0.57 17.27
C VAL A 251 -9.45 0.30 16.95
N ILE A 252 -9.53 1.60 17.22
CA ILE A 252 -8.42 2.54 17.00
C ILE A 252 -7.30 2.29 18.02
N ILE A 253 -7.65 2.08 19.27
CA ILE A 253 -6.68 1.78 20.35
C ILE A 253 -5.93 0.48 20.02
N ASP A 254 -6.65 -0.56 19.60
CA ASP A 254 -6.06 -1.85 19.25
C ASP A 254 -5.12 -1.72 18.03
N TYR A 255 -5.51 -0.93 17.02
CA TYR A 255 -4.64 -0.62 15.89
C TYR A 255 -3.34 0.08 16.34
N ASN A 256 -3.44 1.11 17.17
CA ASN A 256 -2.28 1.85 17.67
C ASN A 256 -1.35 0.95 18.50
N ASN A 257 -1.90 0.07 19.32
CA ASN A 257 -1.13 -0.91 20.08
C ASN A 257 -0.41 -1.91 19.19
N GLU A 258 -1.07 -2.36 18.11
CA GLU A 258 -0.46 -3.28 17.13
C GLU A 258 0.67 -2.59 16.35
N VAL A 259 0.49 -1.33 15.94
CA VAL A 259 1.56 -0.52 15.31
C VAL A 259 2.79 -0.45 16.24
N LYS A 260 2.57 -0.11 17.51
CA LYS A 260 3.64 -0.03 18.51
C LYS A 260 4.36 -1.37 18.67
N ARG A 261 3.61 -2.48 18.74
CA ARG A 261 4.17 -3.83 18.84
C ARG A 261 5.02 -4.21 17.64
N ILE A 262 4.54 -3.89 16.42
CA ILE A 262 5.26 -4.14 15.17
C ILE A 262 6.57 -3.34 15.14
N LEU A 263 6.51 -2.03 15.39
CA LEU A 263 7.69 -1.17 15.37
C LEU A 263 8.71 -1.56 16.45
N TYR A 264 8.25 -1.96 17.63
CA TYR A 264 9.14 -2.49 18.68
C TYR A 264 9.87 -3.74 18.20
N LYS A 265 9.16 -4.69 17.56
CA LYS A 265 9.78 -5.88 16.96
C LYS A 265 10.81 -5.50 15.90
N VAL A 266 10.48 -4.56 15.00
CA VAL A 266 11.41 -4.08 13.97
C VAL A 266 12.66 -3.45 14.60
N SER A 267 12.50 -2.68 15.67
CA SER A 267 13.64 -2.07 16.40
C SER A 267 14.61 -3.14 16.91
N GLN A 268 14.08 -4.24 17.44
CA GLN A 268 14.90 -5.37 17.93
C GLN A 268 15.56 -6.13 16.77
N ASP A 269 14.76 -6.52 15.75
CA ASP A 269 15.23 -7.30 14.58
C ASP A 269 16.35 -6.56 13.84
N ARG A 270 16.29 -5.23 13.78
CA ARG A 270 17.21 -4.38 13.00
C ARG A 270 18.25 -3.65 13.82
N LYS A 271 18.20 -3.73 15.14
CA LYS A 271 19.06 -2.99 16.07
C LYS A 271 18.99 -1.46 15.79
N ILE A 272 17.76 -0.93 15.70
CA ILE A 272 17.46 0.49 15.57
C ILE A 272 16.86 0.94 16.91
N ASP A 273 17.31 2.10 17.45
CA ASP A 273 16.72 2.65 18.66
C ASP A 273 15.22 2.90 18.44
N PHE A 274 14.38 2.38 19.35
CA PHE A 274 12.93 2.54 19.26
C PHE A 274 12.48 4.00 19.30
N ASN A 275 13.24 4.89 19.95
CA ASN A 275 12.92 6.31 19.98
C ASN A 275 12.92 6.98 18.60
N ARG A 276 13.65 6.43 17.61
CA ARG A 276 13.62 6.95 16.24
C ARG A 276 12.27 6.75 15.54
N PHE A 277 11.47 5.78 15.97
CA PHE A 277 10.12 5.57 15.46
C PHE A 277 9.07 6.45 16.12
N GLN A 278 9.45 7.15 17.19
CA GLN A 278 8.60 8.07 17.96
C GLN A 278 9.37 9.33 18.37
N PRO A 279 9.82 10.14 17.39
CA PRO A 279 10.56 11.37 17.68
C PRO A 279 9.72 12.34 18.50
N LEU A 280 10.40 13.28 19.16
CA LEU A 280 9.78 14.36 19.90
C LEU A 280 9.47 15.54 18.96
N ASP A 281 8.34 16.17 19.16
CA ASP A 281 8.03 17.46 18.55
C ASP A 281 8.67 18.63 19.34
N SER A 282 8.40 19.85 18.91
CA SER A 282 8.90 21.08 19.55
C SER A 282 8.37 21.31 20.96
N LYS A 283 7.30 20.61 21.36
CA LYS A 283 6.68 20.69 22.70
C LYS A 283 7.14 19.57 23.62
N GLY A 284 7.91 18.62 23.10
CA GLY A 284 8.38 17.45 23.84
C GLY A 284 7.43 16.26 23.82
N ASP A 285 6.38 16.28 22.97
CA ASP A 285 5.46 15.18 22.82
C ASP A 285 6.01 14.15 21.81
N ARG A 286 5.81 12.86 22.09
CA ARG A 286 6.23 11.78 21.21
C ARG A 286 5.16 11.45 20.15
N HIS A 287 5.60 11.35 18.92
CA HIS A 287 4.76 11.01 17.78
C HIS A 287 5.17 9.66 17.19
N LEU A 288 4.39 8.62 17.49
CA LEU A 288 4.66 7.28 16.95
C LEU A 288 4.28 7.22 15.47
N LEU A 289 5.21 6.74 14.64
CA LEU A 289 5.01 6.54 13.21
C LEU A 289 3.88 5.53 12.97
N GLY A 290 2.91 5.86 12.12
CA GLY A 290 1.82 4.97 11.72
C GLY A 290 0.56 5.00 12.61
N VAL A 291 0.52 5.85 13.64
CA VAL A 291 -0.60 5.96 14.62
C VAL A 291 -1.45 7.20 14.33
#